data_6f8e5265a17eae912a48f7965e4d768c
#
_entry.id   6f8e5265a17eae912a48f7965e4d768c
#
_cell.length_a   1.000
_cell.length_b   1.000
_cell.length_c   1.000
_cell.angle_alpha   90.00
_cell.angle_beta   90.00
_cell.angle_gamma   90.00
#
_symmetry.space_group_name_H-M   'P 1'
#
loop_
_entity.id
_entity.type
_entity.pdbx_description
1 polymer ?
#
loop_
_entity_poly.entity_id
_entity_poly.type
_entity_poly.pdbx_seq_one_letter_code
_entity_poly.pdbx_strand_id
1 'polypeptide(L)'
;MEKVASEKIIVEAALKVFSTKGFAEARMADIAKEANLSYGLIYHYFENKEKLFDAIVENWWKSFYDELEMLKKSTAATKEKLVEIIKFMMNAYTATPSQMSIFVAEVSRGFIYHSSPRGKDKFRKLFNLCEDIIREGQTRGTLRSDIQSNYLTYVFLGAIDTFLSVMILGNETLSKSREKRIIESLTSVFLHGAEAEAEH
;
A
#
# COMPACT_ATOMS: atom_id res chain seq x y z
N MET A 1 -2.87 13.33 25.18
CA MET A 1 -2.48 11.91 25.12
C MET A 1 -3.69 10.98 25.04
N GLU A 2 -4.71 11.15 25.85
CA GLU A 2 -5.95 10.32 25.83
C GLU A 2 -6.69 10.30 24.47
N LYS A 3 -6.79 11.45 23.81
CA LYS A 3 -7.48 11.56 22.51
C LYS A 3 -6.84 10.68 21.42
N VAL A 4 -5.51 10.70 21.33
CA VAL A 4 -4.76 9.92 20.32
C VAL A 4 -4.84 8.41 20.63
N ALA A 5 -4.85 8.04 21.91
CA ALA A 5 -5.00 6.65 22.31
C ALA A 5 -6.38 6.09 21.97
N SER A 6 -7.45 6.86 22.18
CA SER A 6 -8.81 6.45 21.84
C SER A 6 -9.03 6.32 20.33
N GLU A 7 -8.50 7.26 19.55
CA GLU A 7 -8.60 7.21 18.08
C GLU A 7 -7.91 5.96 17.53
N LYS A 8 -6.72 5.60 18.06
CA LYS A 8 -6.02 4.38 17.67
C LYS A 8 -6.83 3.11 17.98
N ILE A 9 -7.41 3.03 19.17
CA ILE A 9 -8.27 1.90 19.57
C ILE A 9 -9.47 1.77 18.62
N ILE A 10 -10.10 2.89 18.26
CA ILE A 10 -11.22 2.90 17.33
C ILE A 10 -10.83 2.40 15.95
N VAL A 11 -9.68 2.86 15.44
CA VAL A 11 -9.13 2.43 14.14
C VAL A 11 -8.82 0.94 14.13
N GLU A 12 -8.17 0.41 15.18
CA GLU A 12 -7.86 -1.01 15.30
C GLU A 12 -9.15 -1.87 15.34
N ALA A 13 -10.14 -1.45 16.11
CA ALA A 13 -11.43 -2.11 16.16
C ALA A 13 -12.17 -2.08 14.82
N ALA A 14 -12.13 -0.94 14.13
CA ALA A 14 -12.74 -0.79 12.82
C ALA A 14 -12.07 -1.71 11.78
N LEU A 15 -10.75 -1.80 11.77
CA LEU A 15 -10.01 -2.71 10.90
C LEU A 15 -10.46 -4.16 11.10
N LYS A 16 -10.61 -4.59 12.36
CA LYS A 16 -11.05 -5.95 12.69
C LYS A 16 -12.51 -6.20 12.25
N VAL A 17 -13.39 -5.25 12.49
CA VAL A 17 -14.80 -5.36 12.06
C VAL A 17 -14.92 -5.35 10.54
N PHE A 18 -14.21 -4.47 9.84
CA PHE A 18 -14.24 -4.41 8.37
C PHE A 18 -13.66 -5.67 7.73
N SER A 19 -12.61 -6.26 8.31
CA SER A 19 -12.02 -7.50 7.79
C SER A 19 -12.90 -8.73 7.99
N THR A 20 -13.72 -8.77 9.06
CA THR A 20 -14.57 -9.92 9.38
C THR A 20 -15.95 -9.86 8.74
N LYS A 21 -16.56 -8.68 8.70
CA LYS A 21 -17.93 -8.48 8.21
C LYS A 21 -17.98 -7.86 6.80
N GLY A 22 -16.86 -7.33 6.32
CA GLY A 22 -16.85 -6.45 5.15
C GLY A 22 -17.34 -5.03 5.48
N PHE A 23 -16.92 -4.06 4.66
CA PHE A 23 -17.31 -2.65 4.88
C PHE A 23 -18.82 -2.42 4.79
N ALA A 24 -19.52 -3.09 3.85
CA ALA A 24 -20.96 -2.90 3.63
C ALA A 24 -21.78 -3.27 4.87
N GLU A 25 -21.52 -4.43 5.47
CA GLU A 25 -22.28 -4.99 6.59
C GLU A 25 -21.84 -4.45 7.96
N ALA A 26 -20.66 -3.84 8.05
CA ALA A 26 -20.14 -3.27 9.28
C ALA A 26 -20.96 -2.06 9.73
N ARG A 27 -21.22 -1.97 11.03
CA ARG A 27 -21.94 -0.86 11.67
C ARG A 27 -21.07 -0.20 12.73
N MET A 28 -21.26 1.10 12.95
CA MET A 28 -20.57 1.84 14.03
C MET A 28 -20.77 1.21 15.42
N ALA A 29 -21.94 0.57 15.64
CA ALA A 29 -22.20 -0.17 16.87
C ALA A 29 -21.33 -1.41 17.05
N ASP A 30 -20.98 -2.11 15.97
CA ASP A 30 -20.07 -3.25 16.01
C ASP A 30 -18.65 -2.78 16.38
N ILE A 31 -18.23 -1.64 15.84
CA ILE A 31 -16.93 -1.02 16.12
C ILE A 31 -16.87 -0.55 17.57
N ALA A 32 -17.93 0.06 18.09
CA ALA A 32 -18.00 0.46 19.48
C ALA A 32 -17.87 -0.74 20.44
N LYS A 33 -18.56 -1.83 20.13
CA LYS A 33 -18.48 -3.09 20.89
C LYS A 33 -17.09 -3.69 20.84
N GLU A 34 -16.47 -3.76 19.67
CA GLU A 34 -15.11 -4.29 19.48
C GLU A 34 -14.06 -3.43 20.20
N ALA A 35 -14.20 -2.10 20.15
CA ALA A 35 -13.34 -1.15 20.83
C ALA A 35 -13.54 -1.12 22.35
N ASN A 36 -14.61 -1.74 22.86
CA ASN A 36 -15.04 -1.60 24.25
C ASN A 36 -15.22 -0.13 24.68
N LEU A 37 -15.81 0.67 23.78
CA LEU A 37 -16.08 2.09 24.00
C LEU A 37 -17.59 2.37 23.86
N SER A 38 -18.04 3.49 24.46
CA SER A 38 -19.43 3.89 24.30
C SER A 38 -19.71 4.34 22.86
N TYR A 39 -20.93 4.10 22.39
CA TYR A 39 -21.38 4.52 21.07
C TYR A 39 -21.21 6.03 20.83
N GLY A 40 -21.55 6.84 21.83
CA GLY A 40 -21.37 8.28 21.78
C GLY A 40 -19.92 8.72 21.62
N LEU A 41 -18.98 7.99 22.25
CA LEU A 41 -17.55 8.28 22.12
C LEU A 41 -17.05 8.01 20.71
N ILE A 42 -17.49 6.93 20.05
CA ILE A 42 -17.12 6.67 18.64
C ILE A 42 -17.57 7.81 17.74
N TYR A 43 -18.83 8.29 17.90
CA TYR A 43 -19.36 9.40 17.10
C TYR A 43 -18.71 10.76 17.41
N HIS A 44 -18.12 10.90 18.59
CA HIS A 44 -17.31 12.08 18.89
C HIS A 44 -16.01 12.16 18.04
N TYR A 45 -15.46 10.99 17.68
CA TYR A 45 -14.23 10.93 16.85
C TYR A 45 -14.55 10.85 15.36
N PHE A 46 -15.54 10.07 14.99
CA PHE A 46 -15.87 9.80 13.59
C PHE A 46 -17.38 9.90 13.36
N GLU A 47 -17.78 10.83 12.54
CA GLU A 47 -19.17 11.14 12.20
C GLU A 47 -19.95 9.91 11.67
N ASN A 48 -19.30 9.06 10.88
CA ASN A 48 -19.86 7.86 10.28
C ASN A 48 -18.74 6.87 9.93
N LYS A 49 -19.13 5.67 9.46
CA LYS A 49 -18.16 4.63 9.08
C LYS A 49 -17.33 4.99 7.87
N GLU A 50 -17.86 5.80 6.97
CA GLU A 50 -17.18 6.29 5.77
C GLU A 50 -16.02 7.21 6.18
N LYS A 51 -16.23 8.12 7.12
CA LYS A 51 -15.18 9.00 7.64
C LYS A 51 -14.10 8.23 8.41
N LEU A 52 -14.49 7.21 9.15
CA LEU A 52 -13.54 6.34 9.83
C LEU A 52 -12.71 5.52 8.81
N PHE A 53 -13.35 5.00 7.78
CA PHE A 53 -12.67 4.30 6.69
C PHE A 53 -11.71 5.22 5.94
N ASP A 54 -12.16 6.42 5.57
CA ASP A 54 -11.32 7.43 4.94
C ASP A 54 -10.07 7.74 5.78
N ALA A 55 -10.22 7.90 7.10
CA ALA A 55 -9.09 8.15 8.00
C ALA A 55 -8.08 6.99 8.04
N ILE A 56 -8.57 5.74 8.03
CA ILE A 56 -7.73 4.55 7.95
C ILE A 56 -6.92 4.54 6.65
N VAL A 57 -7.59 4.76 5.53
CA VAL A 57 -6.99 4.75 4.19
C VAL A 57 -5.99 5.91 4.04
N GLU A 58 -6.36 7.12 4.51
CA GLU A 58 -5.47 8.28 4.47
C GLU A 58 -4.18 8.09 5.26
N ASN A 59 -4.28 7.53 6.46
CA ASN A 59 -3.10 7.27 7.29
C ASN A 59 -2.14 6.28 6.62
N TRP A 60 -2.68 5.26 5.94
CA TRP A 60 -1.88 4.29 5.19
C TRP A 60 -1.21 4.94 3.97
N TRP A 61 -1.95 5.73 3.18
CA TRP A 61 -1.41 6.46 2.05
C TRP A 61 -0.28 7.40 2.48
N LYS A 62 -0.48 8.11 3.59
CA LYS A 62 0.54 8.99 4.15
C LYS A 62 1.83 8.23 4.46
N SER A 63 1.73 7.10 5.18
CA SER A 63 2.91 6.28 5.52
C SER A 63 3.63 5.79 4.27
N PHE A 64 2.90 5.41 3.23
CA PHE A 64 3.48 4.95 1.98
C PHE A 64 4.17 6.08 1.21
N TYR A 65 3.55 7.25 1.14
CA TYR A 65 4.21 8.40 0.51
C TYR A 65 5.46 8.86 1.25
N ASP A 66 5.42 8.89 2.58
CA ASP A 66 6.57 9.26 3.40
C ASP A 66 7.76 8.31 3.11
N GLU A 67 7.51 7.01 2.98
CA GLU A 67 8.52 6.01 2.58
C GLU A 67 9.06 6.26 1.18
N LEU A 68 8.18 6.45 0.18
CA LEU A 68 8.59 6.71 -1.20
C LEU A 68 9.39 8.01 -1.35
N GLU A 69 8.99 9.06 -0.65
CA GLU A 69 9.71 10.34 -0.66
C GLU A 69 11.08 10.23 0.02
N MET A 70 11.19 9.43 1.09
CA MET A 70 12.45 9.13 1.74
C MET A 70 13.40 8.36 0.79
N LEU A 71 12.90 7.31 0.16
CA LEU A 71 13.65 6.52 -0.82
C LEU A 71 14.10 7.37 -2.02
N LYS A 72 13.21 8.20 -2.56
CA LYS A 72 13.53 9.12 -3.66
C LYS A 72 14.69 10.06 -3.31
N LYS A 73 14.71 10.59 -2.09
CA LYS A 73 15.76 11.51 -1.60
C LYS A 73 17.06 10.82 -1.20
N SER A 74 17.02 9.51 -0.97
CA SER A 74 18.20 8.74 -0.54
C SER A 74 19.24 8.61 -1.66
N THR A 75 20.49 8.39 -1.26
CA THR A 75 21.61 8.11 -2.18
C THR A 75 21.73 6.64 -2.54
N ALA A 76 20.81 5.79 -2.07
CA ALA A 76 20.80 4.36 -2.35
C ALA A 76 20.72 4.08 -3.86
N ALA A 77 21.26 2.94 -4.29
CA ALA A 77 21.12 2.51 -5.67
C ALA A 77 19.66 2.25 -6.04
N THR A 78 19.28 2.47 -7.30
CA THR A 78 17.91 2.29 -7.78
C THR A 78 17.37 0.90 -7.43
N LYS A 79 18.18 -0.16 -7.60
CA LYS A 79 17.83 -1.53 -7.20
C LYS A 79 17.42 -1.63 -5.72
N GLU A 80 18.19 -1.01 -4.84
CA GLU A 80 17.94 -1.00 -3.41
C GLU A 80 16.63 -0.28 -3.09
N LYS A 81 16.37 0.86 -3.73
CA LYS A 81 15.11 1.61 -3.58
C LYS A 81 13.90 0.76 -3.98
N LEU A 82 13.98 0.05 -5.10
CA LEU A 82 12.91 -0.84 -5.57
C LEU A 82 12.69 -2.02 -4.61
N VAL A 83 13.75 -2.61 -4.09
CA VAL A 83 13.66 -3.68 -3.07
C VAL A 83 12.98 -3.17 -1.81
N GLU A 84 13.32 -1.98 -1.34
CA GLU A 84 12.70 -1.39 -0.13
C GLU A 84 11.21 -1.09 -0.33
N ILE A 85 10.78 -0.68 -1.52
CA ILE A 85 9.35 -0.53 -1.84
C ILE A 85 8.62 -1.88 -1.70
N ILE A 86 9.17 -2.96 -2.28
CA ILE A 86 8.58 -4.29 -2.16
C ILE A 86 8.55 -4.73 -0.69
N LYS A 87 9.65 -4.56 0.05
CA LYS A 87 9.71 -4.89 1.48
C LYS A 87 8.68 -4.13 2.31
N PHE A 88 8.51 -2.83 2.06
CA PHE A 88 7.51 -2.02 2.74
C PHE A 88 6.11 -2.64 2.57
N MET A 89 5.74 -3.00 1.35
CA MET A 89 4.44 -3.58 1.04
C MET A 89 4.27 -4.98 1.67
N MET A 90 5.29 -5.82 1.63
CA MET A 90 5.26 -7.15 2.26
C MET A 90 5.19 -7.06 3.78
N ASN A 91 5.96 -6.17 4.40
CA ASN A 91 5.92 -5.91 5.83
C ASN A 91 4.56 -5.38 6.28
N ALA A 92 3.94 -4.48 5.51
CA ALA A 92 2.60 -3.97 5.78
C ALA A 92 1.56 -5.10 5.72
N TYR A 93 1.66 -6.02 4.75
CA TYR A 93 0.79 -7.20 4.68
C TYR A 93 0.98 -8.11 5.91
N THR A 94 2.21 -8.38 6.31
CA THR A 94 2.52 -9.26 7.44
C THR A 94 2.07 -8.66 8.78
N ALA A 95 2.29 -7.35 8.96
CA ALA A 95 1.97 -6.66 10.22
C ALA A 95 0.46 -6.47 10.40
N THR A 96 -0.26 -6.13 9.33
CA THR A 96 -1.69 -5.80 9.38
C THR A 96 -2.42 -6.30 8.12
N PRO A 97 -2.65 -7.63 7.96
CA PRO A 97 -3.29 -8.20 6.78
C PRO A 97 -4.65 -7.57 6.47
N SER A 98 -5.45 -7.30 7.51
CA SER A 98 -6.77 -6.66 7.37
C SER A 98 -6.68 -5.24 6.78
N GLN A 99 -5.70 -4.47 7.21
CA GLN A 99 -5.47 -3.12 6.68
C GLN A 99 -4.99 -3.17 5.23
N MET A 100 -4.12 -4.11 4.91
CA MET A 100 -3.64 -4.32 3.55
C MET A 100 -4.76 -4.78 2.62
N SER A 101 -5.66 -5.64 3.07
CA SER A 101 -6.85 -6.06 2.33
C SER A 101 -7.74 -4.87 1.97
N ILE A 102 -7.98 -3.96 2.92
CA ILE A 102 -8.72 -2.72 2.68
C ILE A 102 -7.99 -1.84 1.67
N PHE A 103 -6.66 -1.69 1.81
CA PHE A 103 -5.85 -0.88 0.90
C PHE A 103 -5.89 -1.41 -0.54
N VAL A 104 -5.64 -2.69 -0.74
CA VAL A 104 -5.68 -3.34 -2.07
C VAL A 104 -7.07 -3.20 -2.70
N ALA A 105 -8.14 -3.38 -1.92
CA ALA A 105 -9.51 -3.16 -2.40
C ALA A 105 -9.76 -1.69 -2.81
N GLU A 106 -9.21 -0.73 -2.09
CA GLU A 106 -9.32 0.70 -2.42
C GLU A 106 -8.52 1.05 -3.69
N VAL A 107 -7.31 0.48 -3.83
CA VAL A 107 -6.50 0.57 -5.05
C VAL A 107 -7.28 0.05 -6.25
N SER A 108 -7.82 -1.15 -6.16
CA SER A 108 -8.62 -1.77 -7.21
C SER A 108 -9.87 -0.97 -7.57
N ARG A 109 -10.58 -0.41 -6.56
CA ARG A 109 -11.72 0.48 -6.78
C ARG A 109 -11.31 1.77 -7.49
N GLY A 110 -10.19 2.36 -7.13
CA GLY A 110 -9.65 3.55 -7.78
C GLY A 110 -9.40 3.33 -9.28
N PHE A 111 -8.91 2.15 -9.66
CA PHE A 111 -8.73 1.78 -11.06
C PHE A 111 -10.05 1.55 -11.81
N ILE A 112 -11.03 0.89 -11.17
CA ILE A 112 -12.26 0.45 -11.85
C ILE A 112 -13.34 1.54 -11.89
N TYR A 113 -13.53 2.31 -10.82
CA TYR A 113 -14.71 3.13 -10.65
C TYR A 113 -14.51 4.64 -10.85
N HIS A 114 -13.30 5.13 -11.05
CA HIS A 114 -13.02 6.58 -11.26
C HIS A 114 -13.77 7.52 -10.29
N SER A 115 -14.19 7.04 -9.13
CA SER A 115 -15.35 7.57 -8.41
C SER A 115 -15.06 8.79 -7.56
N SER A 116 -13.81 9.21 -7.36
CA SER A 116 -13.56 10.50 -6.73
C SER A 116 -12.31 11.20 -7.30
N PRO A 117 -12.35 12.54 -7.45
CA PRO A 117 -11.16 13.32 -7.81
C PRO A 117 -9.97 13.05 -6.86
N ARG A 118 -10.24 12.89 -5.56
CA ARG A 118 -9.23 12.61 -4.53
C ARG A 118 -8.55 11.26 -4.71
N GLY A 119 -9.29 10.22 -5.10
CA GLY A 119 -8.71 8.90 -5.39
C GLY A 119 -7.71 8.98 -6.55
N LYS A 120 -8.09 9.64 -7.65
CA LYS A 120 -7.21 9.84 -8.81
C LYS A 120 -5.91 10.57 -8.45
N ASP A 121 -5.97 11.57 -7.57
CA ASP A 121 -4.80 12.33 -7.16
C ASP A 121 -3.84 11.49 -6.31
N LYS A 122 -4.37 10.62 -5.43
CA LYS A 122 -3.56 9.67 -4.66
C LYS A 122 -2.80 8.72 -5.57
N PHE A 123 -3.50 8.09 -6.54
CA PHE A 123 -2.85 7.22 -7.50
C PHE A 123 -1.78 7.94 -8.31
N ARG A 124 -2.12 9.12 -8.83
CA ARG A 124 -1.16 9.92 -9.60
C ARG A 124 0.10 10.22 -8.78
N LYS A 125 -0.07 10.58 -7.49
CA LYS A 125 1.08 10.82 -6.61
C LYS A 125 1.92 9.56 -6.43
N LEU A 126 1.30 8.40 -6.18
CA LEU A 126 2.00 7.11 -6.07
C LEU A 126 2.82 6.81 -7.32
N PHE A 127 2.16 6.84 -8.49
CA PHE A 127 2.81 6.54 -9.76
C PHE A 127 3.97 7.51 -10.04
N ASN A 128 3.77 8.81 -9.83
CA ASN A 128 4.82 9.81 -10.05
C ASN A 128 6.04 9.58 -9.15
N LEU A 129 5.85 9.27 -7.87
CA LEU A 129 6.96 9.01 -6.95
C LEU A 129 7.75 7.75 -7.35
N CYS A 130 7.07 6.67 -7.72
CA CYS A 130 7.72 5.46 -8.20
C CYS A 130 8.41 5.69 -9.57
N GLU A 131 7.74 6.41 -10.48
CA GLU A 131 8.30 6.75 -11.79
C GLU A 131 9.57 7.60 -11.67
N ASP A 132 9.62 8.54 -10.73
CA ASP A 132 10.83 9.35 -10.49
C ASP A 132 12.03 8.48 -10.08
N ILE A 133 11.82 7.44 -9.25
CA ILE A 133 12.86 6.49 -8.87
C ILE A 133 13.33 5.66 -10.08
N ILE A 134 12.39 5.21 -10.92
CA ILE A 134 12.70 4.45 -12.14
C ILE A 134 13.44 5.33 -13.14
N ARG A 135 13.01 6.57 -13.35
CA ARG A 135 13.66 7.55 -14.24
C ARG A 135 15.07 7.89 -13.77
N GLU A 136 15.30 7.98 -12.46
CA GLU A 136 16.64 8.11 -11.90
C GLU A 136 17.52 6.93 -12.30
N GLY A 137 17.00 5.70 -12.24
CA GLY A 137 17.71 4.49 -12.67
C GLY A 137 18.05 4.50 -14.16
N GLN A 138 17.13 4.95 -15.01
CA GLN A 138 17.35 5.11 -16.45
C GLN A 138 18.44 6.17 -16.73
N THR A 139 18.36 7.31 -16.04
CA THR A 139 19.36 8.39 -16.19
C THR A 139 20.76 7.95 -15.75
N ARG A 140 20.84 7.08 -14.74
CA ARG A 140 22.11 6.51 -14.27
C ARG A 140 22.58 5.30 -15.08
N GLY A 141 21.85 4.86 -16.09
CA GLY A 141 22.15 3.68 -16.89
C GLY A 141 22.02 2.34 -16.16
N THR A 142 21.36 2.32 -14.99
CA THR A 142 21.11 1.08 -14.21
C THR A 142 19.82 0.39 -14.59
N LEU A 143 18.92 1.10 -15.26
CA LEU A 143 17.70 0.56 -15.88
C LEU A 143 17.69 0.91 -17.36
N ARG A 144 17.13 0.02 -18.16
CA ARG A 144 16.96 0.22 -19.60
C ARG A 144 16.13 1.48 -19.91
N SER A 145 16.56 2.25 -20.91
CA SER A 145 15.93 3.52 -21.31
C SER A 145 15.11 3.42 -22.61
N ASP A 146 15.13 2.28 -23.29
CA ASP A 146 14.31 2.01 -24.50
C ASP A 146 12.83 1.79 -24.17
N ILE A 147 12.48 1.51 -22.90
CA ILE A 147 11.10 1.45 -22.40
C ILE A 147 10.80 2.73 -21.63
N GLN A 148 9.64 3.33 -21.87
CA GLN A 148 9.19 4.51 -21.15
C GLN A 148 9.10 4.24 -19.63
N SER A 149 9.55 5.19 -18.80
CA SER A 149 9.56 5.06 -17.34
C SER A 149 8.19 4.72 -16.73
N ASN A 150 7.11 5.29 -17.26
CA ASN A 150 5.76 5.00 -16.82
C ASN A 150 5.36 3.53 -17.08
N TYR A 151 5.77 2.92 -18.18
CA TYR A 151 5.48 1.51 -18.46
C TYR A 151 6.23 0.58 -17.50
N LEU A 152 7.49 0.86 -17.23
CA LEU A 152 8.24 0.13 -16.19
C LEU A 152 7.59 0.29 -14.82
N THR A 153 7.09 1.49 -14.50
CA THR A 153 6.35 1.76 -13.26
C THR A 153 5.07 0.94 -13.17
N TYR A 154 4.29 0.84 -14.25
CA TYR A 154 3.07 0.03 -14.28
C TYR A 154 3.35 -1.46 -14.09
N VAL A 155 4.40 -1.97 -14.73
CA VAL A 155 4.83 -3.36 -14.56
C VAL A 155 5.26 -3.62 -13.12
N PHE A 156 6.07 -2.73 -12.53
CA PHE A 156 6.58 -2.86 -11.17
C PHE A 156 5.46 -2.85 -10.13
N LEU A 157 4.62 -1.82 -10.15
CA LEU A 157 3.52 -1.69 -9.19
C LEU A 157 2.43 -2.74 -9.41
N GLY A 158 2.13 -3.08 -10.67
CA GLY A 158 1.16 -4.11 -11.01
C GLY A 158 1.58 -5.50 -10.54
N ALA A 159 2.87 -5.83 -10.64
CA ALA A 159 3.39 -7.09 -10.11
C ALA A 159 3.19 -7.19 -8.58
N ILE A 160 3.52 -6.14 -7.84
CA ILE A 160 3.34 -6.09 -6.37
C ILE A 160 1.85 -6.21 -6.02
N ASP A 161 0.99 -5.42 -6.66
CA ASP A 161 -0.46 -5.41 -6.43
C ASP A 161 -1.08 -6.79 -6.68
N THR A 162 -0.71 -7.44 -7.79
CA THR A 162 -1.21 -8.79 -8.12
C THR A 162 -0.77 -9.82 -7.09
N PHE A 163 0.49 -9.79 -6.64
CA PHE A 163 0.96 -10.69 -5.59
C PHE A 163 0.17 -10.50 -4.29
N LEU A 164 0.00 -9.26 -3.84
CA LEU A 164 -0.77 -8.94 -2.64
C LEU A 164 -2.23 -9.38 -2.78
N SER A 165 -2.85 -9.13 -3.92
CA SER A 165 -4.23 -9.52 -4.21
C SER A 165 -4.42 -11.03 -4.11
N VAL A 166 -3.52 -11.83 -4.71
CA VAL A 166 -3.57 -13.30 -4.65
C VAL A 166 -3.38 -13.81 -3.22
N MET A 167 -2.44 -13.23 -2.48
CA MET A 167 -2.20 -13.61 -1.09
C MET A 167 -3.39 -13.30 -0.18
N ILE A 168 -4.03 -12.14 -0.39
CA ILE A 168 -5.25 -11.75 0.34
C ILE A 168 -6.40 -12.69 0.03
N LEU A 169 -6.64 -12.98 -1.26
CA LEU A 169 -7.69 -13.90 -1.70
C LEU A 169 -7.49 -15.32 -1.15
N GLY A 170 -6.23 -15.77 -1.09
CA GLY A 170 -5.86 -17.08 -0.53
C GLY A 170 -5.85 -17.12 1.00
N ASN A 171 -6.08 -16.00 1.68
CA ASN A 171 -5.91 -15.85 3.12
C ASN A 171 -4.58 -16.45 3.61
N GLU A 172 -3.51 -16.15 2.87
CA GLU A 172 -2.22 -16.79 3.06
C GLU A 172 -1.46 -16.19 4.22
N THR A 173 -0.92 -17.03 5.09
CA THR A 173 0.04 -16.61 6.10
C THR A 173 1.45 -16.53 5.50
N LEU A 174 2.13 -15.42 5.74
CA LEU A 174 3.45 -15.17 5.18
C LEU A 174 4.54 -15.49 6.22
N SER A 175 5.27 -16.60 6.01
CA SER A 175 6.48 -16.87 6.78
C SER A 175 7.63 -15.97 6.30
N LYS A 176 8.58 -15.65 7.17
CA LYS A 176 9.77 -14.84 6.81
C LYS A 176 10.56 -15.42 5.62
N SER A 177 10.64 -16.75 5.50
CA SER A 177 11.33 -17.40 4.37
C SER A 177 10.56 -17.23 3.05
N ARG A 178 9.24 -17.23 3.09
CA ARG A 178 8.39 -17.01 1.92
C ARG A 178 8.38 -15.54 1.51
N GLU A 179 8.29 -14.64 2.47
CA GLU A 179 8.44 -13.20 2.25
C GLU A 179 9.74 -12.88 1.52
N LYS A 180 10.87 -13.38 2.03
CA LYS A 180 12.17 -13.21 1.39
C LYS A 180 12.17 -13.70 -0.07
N ARG A 181 11.63 -14.90 -0.32
CA ARG A 181 11.54 -15.46 -1.69
C ARG A 181 10.67 -14.62 -2.62
N ILE A 182 9.56 -14.07 -2.13
CA ILE A 182 8.68 -13.19 -2.94
C ILE A 182 9.45 -11.91 -3.31
N ILE A 183 10.11 -11.27 -2.35
CA ILE A 183 10.91 -10.06 -2.59
C ILE A 183 12.01 -10.35 -3.62
N GLU A 184 12.77 -11.43 -3.44
CA GLU A 184 13.83 -11.84 -4.37
C GLU A 184 13.28 -12.14 -5.77
N SER A 185 12.15 -12.85 -5.86
CA SER A 185 11.54 -13.21 -7.14
C SER A 185 11.03 -11.98 -7.89
N LEU A 186 10.26 -11.11 -7.22
CA LEU A 186 9.74 -9.88 -7.83
C LEU A 186 10.88 -8.98 -8.31
N THR A 187 11.90 -8.81 -7.46
CA THR A 187 13.08 -8.01 -7.81
C THR A 187 13.82 -8.60 -8.99
N SER A 188 14.07 -9.92 -8.98
CA SER A 188 14.82 -10.60 -10.04
C SER A 188 14.07 -10.52 -11.37
N VAL A 189 12.79 -10.84 -11.38
CA VAL A 189 11.97 -10.80 -12.62
C VAL A 189 11.91 -9.39 -13.18
N PHE A 190 11.69 -8.38 -12.34
CA PHE A 190 11.64 -6.99 -12.79
C PHE A 190 13.00 -6.52 -13.34
N LEU A 191 14.10 -6.77 -12.62
CA LEU A 191 15.42 -6.29 -13.01
C LEU A 191 15.95 -6.99 -14.25
N HIS A 192 15.72 -8.28 -14.44
CA HIS A 192 16.13 -8.99 -15.67
C HIS A 192 15.42 -8.44 -16.91
N GLY A 193 14.20 -7.94 -16.78
CA GLY A 193 13.50 -7.27 -17.87
C GLY A 193 13.74 -5.76 -17.96
N ALA A 194 14.31 -5.13 -16.92
CA ALA A 194 14.52 -3.68 -16.82
C ALA A 194 15.99 -3.27 -16.78
N GLU A 195 16.92 -4.20 -16.78
CA GLU A 195 18.36 -3.91 -16.86
C GLU A 195 18.72 -3.27 -18.20
N ALA A 196 19.65 -2.33 -18.18
CA ALA A 196 20.20 -1.78 -19.39
C ALA A 196 21.03 -2.88 -20.13
N GLU A 197 20.86 -2.96 -21.45
CA GLU A 197 21.72 -3.82 -22.26
C GLU A 197 23.17 -3.36 -22.11
N ALA A 198 24.10 -4.31 -21.86
CA ALA A 198 25.51 -3.98 -21.86
C ALA A 198 25.89 -3.49 -23.27
N GLU A 199 26.43 -2.29 -23.37
CA GLU A 199 27.02 -1.82 -24.62
C GLU A 199 28.11 -2.82 -25.05
N HIS A 200 27.91 -3.47 -26.19
CA HIS A 200 28.89 -4.38 -26.79
C HIS A 200 29.93 -3.62 -27.61
#